data_275cd3be89a997e5e70977aaa61282f1
#
_entry.id   275cd3be89a997e5e70977aaa61282f1
#
_cell.length_a   1.000
_cell.length_b   1.000
_cell.length_c   1.000
_cell.angle_alpha   90.00
_cell.angle_beta   90.00
_cell.angle_gamma   90.00
#
_symmetry.space_group_name_H-M   'P 1'
#
loop_
_entity.id
_entity.type
_entity.pdbx_description
1 polymer ?
#
loop_
_entity_poly.entity_id
_entity_poly.type
_entity_poly.pdbx_seq_one_letter_code
_entity_poly.pdbx_strand_id
1 'polypeptide(L)'
;KEEAEKLGWKHYLYKLTGGYTSYEDGIFRLHNKEDEKGFEVSGKDTIAIIRGSVVRKDSWMDIISSLEKHSVCVINSRQTINICTDKYRTALRLSDYGIRQPKTTLINDPEKSALAFDKLDTQMPVIMKTLRGSKGVGVLFIESEKALDSIVQLIYKQDEDTDLLLQEYIKTDYDVRVLVLGGKILATMKRPVIEGDFRSNVSQDCKAEIIGLTELDIDDSVKAAKAFKGLWTAVDFIPSKN
;
A
#
# COMPACT_ATOMS: atom_id res chain seq x y z
N LYS A 1 15.81 12.78 11.98
CA LYS A 1 16.68 13.96 12.12
C LYS A 1 17.90 13.59 12.95
N GLU A 2 17.76 13.28 14.24
CA GLU A 2 18.83 12.96 15.18
C GLU A 2 19.80 11.88 14.68
N GLU A 3 19.28 10.78 14.11
CA GLU A 3 20.13 9.71 13.57
C GLU A 3 20.92 10.14 12.32
N ALA A 4 20.34 10.97 11.47
CA ALA A 4 21.04 11.53 10.32
C ALA A 4 22.19 12.45 10.77
N GLU A 5 21.95 13.29 11.77
CA GLU A 5 22.98 14.17 12.35
C GLU A 5 24.11 13.38 13.01
N LYS A 6 23.81 12.31 13.76
CA LYS A 6 24.82 11.39 14.34
C LYS A 6 25.72 10.76 13.27
N LEU A 7 25.15 10.49 12.08
CA LEU A 7 25.86 9.94 10.93
C LEU A 7 26.56 11.01 10.07
N GLY A 8 26.52 12.28 10.47
CA GLY A 8 27.09 13.40 9.71
C GLY A 8 26.31 13.78 8.46
N TRP A 9 25.05 13.35 8.34
CA TRP A 9 24.19 13.65 7.20
C TRP A 9 23.41 14.94 7.44
N LYS A 10 23.34 15.80 6.43
CA LYS A 10 22.39 16.92 6.41
C LYS A 10 21.00 16.36 6.17
N HIS A 11 19.99 16.90 6.84
CA HIS A 11 18.62 16.50 6.62
C HIS A 11 17.78 17.70 6.13
N TYR A 12 16.87 17.44 5.19
CA TYR A 12 15.89 18.40 4.71
C TYR A 12 14.50 17.78 4.74
N LEU A 13 13.55 18.42 5.43
CA LEU A 13 12.16 17.98 5.48
C LEU A 13 11.36 18.78 4.46
N TYR A 14 11.00 18.15 3.35
CA TYR A 14 10.11 18.73 2.36
C TYR A 14 8.66 18.34 2.66
N LYS A 15 7.77 19.34 2.71
CA LYS A 15 6.34 19.14 2.91
C LYS A 15 5.62 19.24 1.58
N LEU A 16 4.98 18.15 1.13
CA LEU A 16 4.20 18.12 -0.10
C LEU A 16 3.00 19.09 -0.09
N THR A 17 2.45 19.38 1.10
CA THR A 17 1.44 20.41 1.30
C THR A 17 2.10 21.71 1.71
N GLY A 18 2.00 22.74 0.86
CA GLY A 18 2.57 24.06 1.14
C GLY A 18 4.03 24.25 0.70
N GLY A 19 4.67 23.21 0.14
CA GLY A 19 5.92 23.36 -0.57
C GLY A 19 5.70 23.57 -2.08
N TYR A 20 6.74 23.97 -2.78
CA TYR A 20 6.78 24.07 -4.24
C TYR A 20 8.13 23.58 -4.76
N THR A 21 8.21 23.38 -6.06
CA THR A 21 9.44 22.95 -6.73
C THR A 21 9.79 23.95 -7.83
N SER A 22 11.07 24.15 -8.07
CA SER A 22 11.56 24.90 -9.22
C SER A 22 12.50 24.07 -10.06
N TYR A 23 12.57 24.38 -11.34
CA TYR A 23 13.46 23.78 -12.30
C TYR A 23 14.03 24.88 -13.18
N GLU A 24 15.28 25.27 -12.92
CA GLU A 24 15.97 26.36 -13.59
C GLU A 24 17.39 25.91 -13.96
N ASP A 25 17.83 26.16 -15.17
CA ASP A 25 19.17 25.84 -15.68
C ASP A 25 19.63 24.40 -15.43
N GLY A 26 18.69 23.45 -15.52
CA GLY A 26 18.96 22.04 -15.27
C GLY A 26 19.00 21.66 -13.78
N ILE A 27 18.77 22.60 -12.87
CA ILE A 27 18.79 22.39 -11.41
C ILE A 27 17.36 22.23 -10.90
N PHE A 28 17.10 21.12 -10.21
CA PHE A 28 15.83 20.86 -9.53
C PHE A 28 15.94 21.21 -8.06
N ARG A 29 15.03 22.02 -7.55
CA ARG A 29 14.97 22.43 -6.14
C ARG A 29 13.63 22.16 -5.50
N LEU A 30 13.68 21.80 -4.23
CA LEU A 30 12.52 21.64 -3.34
C LEU A 30 12.47 22.84 -2.39
N HIS A 31 11.33 23.52 -2.32
CA HIS A 31 11.14 24.69 -1.47
C HIS A 31 10.01 24.45 -0.47
N ASN A 32 10.22 24.75 0.78
CA ASN A 32 9.16 24.91 1.77
C ASN A 32 8.65 26.36 1.76
N LYS A 33 7.48 26.59 2.35
CA LYS A 33 6.82 27.91 2.34
C LYS A 33 7.72 29.08 2.79
N GLU A 34 8.65 28.81 3.70
CA GLU A 34 9.52 29.82 4.33
C GLU A 34 10.98 29.72 3.84
N ASP A 35 11.24 28.89 2.84
CA ASP A 35 12.60 28.64 2.34
C ASP A 35 12.72 29.06 0.87
N GLU A 36 13.04 30.35 0.66
CA GLU A 36 13.20 30.92 -0.68
C GLU A 36 14.38 30.33 -1.45
N LYS A 37 15.45 29.95 -0.74
CA LYS A 37 16.64 29.35 -1.37
C LYS A 37 16.39 27.93 -1.85
N GLY A 38 15.58 27.18 -1.12
CA GLY A 38 15.26 25.81 -1.40
C GLY A 38 16.44 24.83 -1.25
N PHE A 39 16.12 23.57 -1.32
CA PHE A 39 17.08 22.47 -1.32
C PHE A 39 17.39 22.02 -2.74
N GLU A 40 18.61 22.22 -3.19
CA GLU A 40 19.09 21.72 -4.47
C GLU A 40 19.22 20.19 -4.42
N VAL A 41 18.57 19.52 -5.34
CA VAL A 41 18.58 18.06 -5.43
C VAL A 41 19.83 17.60 -6.18
N SER A 42 20.75 16.99 -5.46
CA SER A 42 21.95 16.37 -6.01
C SER A 42 21.91 14.85 -5.83
N GLY A 43 21.98 14.10 -6.93
CA GLY A 43 21.65 12.68 -6.96
C GLY A 43 22.52 11.75 -6.14
N LYS A 44 23.84 11.90 -6.27
CA LYS A 44 24.78 10.87 -5.76
C LYS A 44 24.85 10.77 -4.24
N ASP A 45 24.56 11.88 -3.54
CA ASP A 45 24.72 12.00 -2.10
C ASP A 45 23.40 12.23 -1.36
N THR A 46 22.27 11.98 -2.04
CA THR A 46 20.95 12.22 -1.49
C THR A 46 20.12 10.94 -1.42
N ILE A 47 19.48 10.73 -0.26
CA ILE A 47 18.46 9.69 -0.06
C ILE A 47 17.16 10.39 0.27
N ALA A 48 16.09 10.05 -0.47
CA ALA A 48 14.76 10.57 -0.22
C ALA A 48 13.87 9.47 0.39
N ILE A 49 13.40 9.71 1.61
CA ILE A 49 12.45 8.81 2.30
C ILE A 49 11.05 9.38 2.12
N ILE A 50 10.22 8.69 1.35
CA ILE A 50 8.86 9.12 1.05
C ILE A 50 7.91 8.65 2.16
N ARG A 51 7.15 9.58 2.75
CA ARG A 51 6.18 9.30 3.82
C ARG A 51 4.82 9.88 3.48
N GLY A 52 3.77 9.15 3.87
CA GLY A 52 2.39 9.60 3.71
C GLY A 52 1.73 9.14 2.41
N SER A 53 0.50 9.63 2.19
CA SER A 53 -0.36 9.22 1.06
C SER A 53 -0.07 10.07 -0.18
N VAL A 54 1.11 9.90 -0.77
CA VAL A 54 1.59 10.72 -1.92
C VAL A 54 0.80 10.50 -3.21
N VAL A 55 0.11 9.38 -3.34
CA VAL A 55 -0.72 9.06 -4.54
C VAL A 55 -1.98 9.90 -4.67
N ARG A 56 -2.28 10.79 -3.71
CA ARG A 56 -3.46 11.66 -3.75
C ARG A 56 -3.42 12.70 -4.87
N LYS A 57 -2.21 13.05 -5.35
CA LYS A 57 -2.01 14.02 -6.42
C LYS A 57 -0.90 13.53 -7.36
N ASP A 58 -1.17 13.61 -8.65
CA ASP A 58 -0.18 13.25 -9.67
C ASP A 58 1.08 14.10 -9.56
N SER A 59 0.94 15.40 -9.28
CA SER A 59 2.09 16.30 -9.06
C SER A 59 3.03 15.83 -7.95
N TRP A 60 2.51 15.19 -6.88
CA TRP A 60 3.36 14.63 -5.83
C TRP A 60 4.13 13.39 -6.31
N MET A 61 3.48 12.57 -7.13
CA MET A 61 4.14 11.43 -7.79
C MET A 61 5.18 11.89 -8.81
N ASP A 62 4.95 13.02 -9.46
CA ASP A 62 5.90 13.62 -10.41
C ASP A 62 7.13 14.21 -9.73
N ILE A 63 6.99 14.74 -8.51
CA ILE A 63 8.14 15.11 -7.67
C ILE A 63 9.02 13.89 -7.40
N ILE A 64 8.43 12.74 -7.07
CA ILE A 64 9.19 11.49 -6.86
C ILE A 64 9.92 11.09 -8.15
N SER A 65 9.25 11.15 -9.30
CA SER A 65 9.90 10.91 -10.60
C SER A 65 11.07 11.86 -10.88
N SER A 66 10.92 13.11 -10.48
CA SER A 66 11.99 14.10 -10.67
C SER A 66 13.19 13.79 -9.78
N LEU A 67 12.97 13.35 -8.54
CA LEU A 67 14.06 12.86 -7.68
C LEU A 67 14.77 11.67 -8.31
N GLU A 68 14.03 10.68 -8.83
CA GLU A 68 14.61 9.51 -9.51
C GLU A 68 15.42 9.89 -10.75
N LYS A 69 14.92 10.84 -11.57
CA LYS A 69 15.64 11.36 -12.75
C LYS A 69 16.95 12.04 -12.38
N HIS A 70 17.02 12.66 -11.21
CA HIS A 70 18.24 13.25 -10.66
C HIS A 70 19.11 12.26 -9.91
N SER A 71 18.89 10.95 -10.10
CA SER A 71 19.67 9.86 -9.50
C SER A 71 19.64 9.80 -7.96
N VAL A 72 18.61 10.38 -7.35
CA VAL A 72 18.38 10.26 -5.91
C VAL A 72 17.93 8.85 -5.58
N CYS A 73 18.49 8.26 -4.54
CA CYS A 73 18.00 7.00 -3.98
C CYS A 73 16.66 7.26 -3.27
N VAL A 74 15.55 6.88 -3.91
CA VAL A 74 14.21 7.12 -3.37
C VAL A 74 13.67 5.87 -2.68
N ILE A 75 13.24 5.99 -1.43
CA ILE A 75 12.62 4.94 -0.63
C ILE A 75 11.14 5.28 -0.37
N ASN A 76 10.15 4.69 -1.07
CA ASN A 76 10.31 3.81 -2.22
C ASN A 76 10.12 4.57 -3.55
N SER A 77 10.43 3.90 -4.65
CA SER A 77 10.27 4.44 -6.00
C SER A 77 8.82 4.77 -6.33
N ARG A 78 8.61 5.67 -7.32
CA ARG A 78 7.26 5.95 -7.85
C ARG A 78 6.53 4.68 -8.27
N GLN A 79 7.23 3.77 -8.96
CA GLN A 79 6.65 2.51 -9.43
C GLN A 79 6.18 1.66 -8.26
N THR A 80 7.02 1.45 -7.27
CA THR A 80 6.69 0.68 -6.06
C THR A 80 5.48 1.28 -5.34
N ILE A 81 5.48 2.59 -5.10
CA ILE A 81 4.38 3.28 -4.42
C ILE A 81 3.07 3.11 -5.22
N ASN A 82 3.12 3.31 -6.54
CA ASN A 82 1.92 3.23 -7.39
C ASN A 82 1.31 1.82 -7.42
N ILE A 83 2.14 0.77 -7.41
CA ILE A 83 1.65 -0.61 -7.36
C ILE A 83 1.11 -0.95 -5.97
N CYS A 84 1.85 -0.65 -4.90
CA CYS A 84 1.47 -1.00 -3.53
C CYS A 84 0.25 -0.22 -2.99
N THR A 85 -0.12 0.89 -3.61
CA THR A 85 -1.29 1.68 -3.20
C THR A 85 -2.57 1.32 -3.93
N ASP A 86 -2.49 0.43 -4.90
CA ASP A 86 -3.61 -0.09 -5.66
C ASP A 86 -3.72 -1.61 -5.41
N LYS A 87 -4.86 -2.02 -4.84
CA LYS A 87 -5.04 -3.41 -4.39
C LYS A 87 -5.08 -4.41 -5.54
N TYR A 88 -5.63 -4.01 -6.69
CA TYR A 88 -5.67 -4.90 -7.85
C TYR A 88 -4.30 -5.05 -8.51
N ARG A 89 -3.55 -3.96 -8.67
CA ARG A 89 -2.15 -4.02 -9.14
C ARG A 89 -1.28 -4.86 -8.20
N THR A 90 -1.52 -4.73 -6.89
CA THR A 90 -0.86 -5.56 -5.87
C THR A 90 -1.20 -7.04 -6.09
N ALA A 91 -2.47 -7.39 -6.25
CA ALA A 91 -2.91 -8.78 -6.47
C ALA A 91 -2.30 -9.37 -7.74
N LEU A 92 -2.33 -8.64 -8.85
CA LEU A 92 -1.69 -9.06 -10.10
C LEU A 92 -0.20 -9.32 -9.91
N ARG A 93 0.50 -8.40 -9.24
CA ARG A 93 1.95 -8.54 -9.00
C ARG A 93 2.28 -9.75 -8.12
N LEU A 94 1.49 -10.00 -7.08
CA LEU A 94 1.66 -11.18 -6.23
C LEU A 94 1.44 -12.47 -7.04
N SER A 95 0.42 -12.49 -7.90
CA SER A 95 0.13 -13.61 -8.80
C SER A 95 1.27 -13.90 -9.77
N ASP A 96 1.82 -12.86 -10.42
CA ASP A 96 2.95 -12.98 -11.36
C ASP A 96 4.18 -13.65 -10.72
N TYR A 97 4.35 -13.48 -9.42
CA TYR A 97 5.46 -14.06 -8.67
C TYR A 97 5.09 -15.32 -7.89
N GLY A 98 3.87 -15.85 -8.08
CA GLY A 98 3.38 -17.05 -7.41
C GLY A 98 3.38 -16.92 -5.89
N ILE A 99 3.08 -15.73 -5.36
CA ILE A 99 2.95 -15.46 -3.92
C ILE A 99 1.51 -15.72 -3.52
N ARG A 100 1.32 -16.45 -2.43
CA ARG A 100 -0.01 -16.76 -1.89
C ARG A 100 -0.80 -15.51 -1.58
N GLN A 101 -2.06 -15.50 -1.96
CA GLN A 101 -2.99 -14.41 -1.69
C GLN A 101 -4.44 -14.92 -1.70
N PRO A 102 -5.37 -14.20 -1.09
CA PRO A 102 -6.79 -14.52 -1.18
C PRO A 102 -7.28 -14.48 -2.63
N LYS A 103 -8.21 -15.37 -2.98
CA LYS A 103 -8.87 -15.34 -4.29
C LYS A 103 -9.47 -13.96 -4.53
N THR A 104 -9.26 -13.41 -5.71
CA THR A 104 -9.55 -12.01 -5.99
C THR A 104 -10.08 -11.84 -7.41
N THR A 105 -11.18 -11.09 -7.58
CA THR A 105 -11.73 -10.67 -8.87
C THR A 105 -11.94 -9.17 -8.90
N LEU A 106 -11.93 -8.59 -10.10
CA LEU A 106 -12.23 -7.18 -10.35
C LEU A 106 -13.65 -7.06 -10.91
N ILE A 107 -14.43 -6.11 -10.39
CA ILE A 107 -15.70 -5.69 -10.94
C ILE A 107 -15.49 -4.30 -11.55
N ASN A 108 -15.63 -4.18 -12.86
CA ASN A 108 -15.57 -2.95 -13.64
C ASN A 108 -16.86 -2.71 -14.46
N ASP A 109 -17.86 -3.54 -14.21
CA ASP A 109 -19.21 -3.45 -14.77
C ASP A 109 -20.19 -3.96 -13.72
N PRO A 110 -21.15 -3.15 -13.27
CA PRO A 110 -22.10 -3.53 -12.22
C PRO A 110 -22.93 -4.76 -12.58
N GLU A 111 -23.23 -4.97 -13.86
CA GLU A 111 -24.00 -6.13 -14.33
C GLU A 111 -23.23 -7.45 -14.25
N LYS A 112 -21.94 -7.40 -14.00
CA LYS A 112 -21.04 -8.57 -13.90
C LYS A 112 -20.71 -8.97 -12.46
N SER A 113 -21.32 -8.34 -11.46
CA SER A 113 -21.04 -8.60 -10.05
C SER A 113 -21.23 -10.07 -9.66
N ALA A 114 -22.34 -10.68 -10.11
CA ALA A 114 -22.63 -12.10 -9.88
C ALA A 114 -21.59 -13.03 -10.56
N LEU A 115 -21.23 -12.74 -11.81
CA LEU A 115 -20.20 -13.53 -12.52
C LEU A 115 -18.81 -13.39 -11.87
N ALA A 116 -18.49 -12.20 -11.36
CA ALA A 116 -17.24 -11.96 -10.62
C ALA A 116 -17.22 -12.76 -9.31
N PHE A 117 -18.35 -12.87 -8.61
CA PHE A 117 -18.49 -13.71 -7.43
C PHE A 117 -18.35 -15.20 -7.77
N ASP A 118 -19.02 -15.70 -8.79
CA ASP A 118 -18.93 -17.09 -9.22
C ASP A 118 -17.47 -17.48 -9.54
N LYS A 119 -16.69 -16.56 -10.12
CA LYS A 119 -15.28 -16.79 -10.45
C LYS A 119 -14.35 -16.82 -9.24
N LEU A 120 -14.76 -16.29 -8.10
CA LEU A 120 -14.00 -16.46 -6.85
C LEU A 120 -14.01 -17.91 -6.37
N ASP A 121 -14.98 -18.72 -6.81
CA ASP A 121 -15.13 -20.11 -6.36
C ASP A 121 -15.01 -20.21 -4.83
N THR A 122 -15.85 -19.45 -4.13
CA THR A 122 -15.91 -19.34 -2.67
C THR A 122 -17.37 -19.18 -2.22
N GLN A 123 -17.59 -19.20 -0.92
CA GLN A 123 -18.89 -18.96 -0.32
C GLN A 123 -18.96 -17.59 0.35
N MET A 124 -20.17 -17.07 0.52
CA MET A 124 -20.38 -15.90 1.36
C MET A 124 -19.99 -16.21 2.82
N PRO A 125 -19.50 -15.25 3.59
CA PRO A 125 -19.30 -13.86 3.20
C PRO A 125 -18.05 -13.61 2.35
N VAL A 126 -18.03 -12.48 1.65
CA VAL A 126 -16.85 -11.99 0.89
C VAL A 126 -16.50 -10.57 1.29
N ILE A 127 -15.31 -10.13 0.92
CA ILE A 127 -14.83 -8.77 1.15
C ILE A 127 -14.85 -7.98 -0.16
N MET A 128 -15.55 -6.85 -0.17
CA MET A 128 -15.49 -5.90 -1.28
C MET A 128 -14.65 -4.69 -0.90
N LYS A 129 -13.82 -4.20 -1.82
CA LYS A 129 -12.87 -3.12 -1.56
C LYS A 129 -12.83 -2.15 -2.75
N THR A 130 -12.68 -0.86 -2.47
CA THR A 130 -12.20 0.08 -3.49
C THR A 130 -10.71 -0.18 -3.76
N LEU A 131 -10.26 0.07 -4.99
CA LEU A 131 -8.87 -0.22 -5.37
C LEU A 131 -7.86 0.60 -4.55
N ARG A 132 -8.18 1.85 -4.27
CA ARG A 132 -7.36 2.75 -3.46
C ARG A 132 -8.08 3.09 -2.17
N GLY A 133 -7.33 3.20 -1.10
CA GLY A 133 -7.84 3.51 0.24
C GLY A 133 -6.89 3.00 1.32
N SER A 134 -7.03 3.53 2.52
CA SER A 134 -6.21 3.15 3.67
C SER A 134 -7.05 3.12 4.94
N LYS A 135 -6.55 2.46 5.99
CA LYS A 135 -7.17 2.39 7.31
C LYS A 135 -8.59 1.79 7.31
N GLY A 136 -8.85 0.82 6.41
CA GLY A 136 -10.14 0.15 6.31
C GLY A 136 -11.26 0.97 5.65
N VAL A 137 -11.00 2.20 5.21
CA VAL A 137 -11.98 2.98 4.44
C VAL A 137 -12.16 2.34 3.07
N GLY A 138 -13.41 2.14 2.63
CA GLY A 138 -13.75 1.48 1.37
C GLY A 138 -13.58 -0.04 1.42
N VAL A 139 -13.69 -0.67 2.60
CA VAL A 139 -13.72 -2.12 2.78
C VAL A 139 -15.06 -2.52 3.38
N LEU A 140 -15.78 -3.39 2.69
CA LEU A 140 -17.12 -3.83 3.02
C LEU A 140 -17.16 -5.35 3.21
N PHE A 141 -17.89 -5.80 4.22
CA PHE A 141 -18.18 -7.21 4.48
C PHE A 141 -19.54 -7.54 3.89
N ILE A 142 -19.59 -8.47 2.94
CA ILE A 142 -20.78 -8.79 2.16
C ILE A 142 -21.25 -10.20 2.52
N GLU A 143 -22.42 -10.30 3.11
CA GLU A 143 -22.95 -11.54 3.65
C GLU A 143 -23.87 -12.31 2.68
N SER A 144 -24.31 -11.69 1.59
CA SER A 144 -25.18 -12.35 0.61
C SER A 144 -25.01 -11.75 -0.78
N GLU A 145 -25.34 -12.54 -1.82
CA GLU A 145 -25.32 -12.10 -3.21
C GLU A 145 -26.28 -10.93 -3.46
N LYS A 146 -27.45 -10.93 -2.80
CA LYS A 146 -28.40 -9.79 -2.89
C LYS A 146 -27.79 -8.50 -2.34
N ALA A 147 -27.04 -8.59 -1.24
CA ALA A 147 -26.35 -7.43 -0.68
C ALA A 147 -25.22 -6.97 -1.63
N LEU A 148 -24.47 -7.92 -2.22
CA LEU A 148 -23.45 -7.61 -3.22
C LEU A 148 -24.02 -6.81 -4.38
N ASP A 149 -25.08 -7.32 -5.03
CA ASP A 149 -25.72 -6.67 -6.17
C ASP A 149 -26.21 -5.26 -5.81
N SER A 150 -26.95 -5.13 -4.70
CA SER A 150 -27.50 -3.84 -4.27
C SER A 150 -26.42 -2.79 -3.97
N ILE A 151 -25.32 -3.20 -3.35
CA ILE A 151 -24.21 -2.30 -2.98
C ILE A 151 -23.42 -1.90 -4.24
N VAL A 152 -23.15 -2.84 -5.14
CA VAL A 152 -22.47 -2.57 -6.40
C VAL A 152 -23.27 -1.55 -7.21
N GLN A 153 -24.58 -1.76 -7.41
CA GLN A 153 -25.46 -0.82 -8.11
C GLN A 153 -25.46 0.57 -7.45
N LEU A 154 -25.52 0.62 -6.13
CA LEU A 154 -25.48 1.90 -5.40
C LEU A 154 -24.18 2.67 -5.64
N ILE A 155 -23.03 1.99 -5.59
CA ILE A 155 -21.72 2.61 -5.79
C ILE A 155 -21.60 3.14 -7.22
N TYR A 156 -21.94 2.33 -8.23
CA TYR A 156 -21.85 2.73 -9.63
C TYR A 156 -22.84 3.85 -9.98
N LYS A 157 -23.98 3.92 -9.29
CA LYS A 157 -24.89 5.07 -9.44
C LYS A 157 -24.28 6.39 -8.98
N GLN A 158 -23.33 6.34 -8.01
CA GLN A 158 -22.65 7.53 -7.50
C GLN A 158 -21.41 7.88 -8.32
N ASP A 159 -20.71 6.88 -8.84
CA ASP A 159 -19.48 7.03 -9.60
C ASP A 159 -19.33 5.85 -10.57
N GLU A 160 -19.65 6.10 -11.83
CA GLU A 160 -19.64 5.09 -12.91
C GLU A 160 -18.23 4.61 -13.25
N ASP A 161 -17.19 5.39 -12.93
CA ASP A 161 -15.78 5.09 -13.20
C ASP A 161 -15.13 4.30 -12.06
N THR A 162 -15.88 3.89 -11.05
CA THR A 162 -15.36 3.16 -9.92
C THR A 162 -15.12 1.69 -10.24
N ASP A 163 -13.89 1.22 -10.06
CA ASP A 163 -13.58 -0.21 -10.03
C ASP A 163 -13.67 -0.76 -8.61
N LEU A 164 -14.21 -1.97 -8.45
CA LEU A 164 -14.34 -2.66 -7.18
C LEU A 164 -13.57 -3.98 -7.19
N LEU A 165 -12.86 -4.27 -6.11
CA LEU A 165 -12.22 -5.54 -5.88
C LEU A 165 -13.12 -6.42 -5.01
N LEU A 166 -13.41 -7.63 -5.47
CA LEU A 166 -14.06 -8.66 -4.69
C LEU A 166 -13.04 -9.73 -4.30
N GLN A 167 -13.05 -10.12 -3.03
CA GLN A 167 -12.05 -11.02 -2.48
C GLN A 167 -12.70 -12.01 -1.51
N GLU A 168 -12.22 -13.28 -1.49
CA GLU A 168 -12.67 -14.24 -0.50
C GLU A 168 -12.41 -13.74 0.93
N TYR A 169 -13.30 -14.07 1.83
CA TYR A 169 -13.13 -13.79 3.25
C TYR A 169 -12.41 -14.94 3.94
N ILE A 170 -11.23 -14.64 4.48
CA ILE A 170 -10.49 -15.57 5.32
C ILE A 170 -10.73 -15.20 6.78
N LYS A 171 -11.47 -16.04 7.50
CA LYS A 171 -11.74 -15.83 8.92
C LYS A 171 -10.46 -16.02 9.73
N THR A 172 -10.09 -15.01 10.48
CA THR A 172 -8.92 -15.03 11.36
C THR A 172 -9.14 -14.17 12.58
N ASP A 173 -8.43 -14.48 13.66
CA ASP A 173 -8.44 -13.71 14.90
C ASP A 173 -7.34 -12.64 14.94
N TYR A 174 -6.43 -12.67 13.98
CA TYR A 174 -5.33 -11.70 13.86
C TYR A 174 -4.76 -11.66 12.45
N ASP A 175 -4.06 -10.60 12.12
CA ASP A 175 -3.14 -10.58 10.99
C ASP A 175 -1.69 -10.42 11.46
N VAL A 176 -0.76 -10.63 10.54
CA VAL A 176 0.67 -10.48 10.81
C VAL A 176 1.24 -9.45 9.86
N ARG A 177 1.88 -8.43 10.40
CA ARG A 177 2.65 -7.45 9.62
C ARG A 177 4.12 -7.76 9.70
N VAL A 178 4.76 -7.90 8.55
CA VAL A 178 6.21 -8.12 8.41
C VAL A 178 6.84 -6.89 7.77
N LEU A 179 7.79 -6.29 8.45
CA LEU A 179 8.59 -5.19 7.91
C LEU A 179 9.83 -5.75 7.23
N VAL A 180 10.00 -5.43 5.96
CA VAL A 180 11.14 -5.83 5.16
C VAL A 180 11.93 -4.60 4.74
N LEU A 181 13.24 -4.60 5.03
CA LEU A 181 14.18 -3.54 4.65
C LEU A 181 15.35 -4.15 3.89
N GLY A 182 15.59 -3.69 2.66
CA GLY A 182 16.71 -4.18 1.84
C GLY A 182 16.69 -5.69 1.61
N GLY A 183 15.50 -6.30 1.53
CA GLY A 183 15.32 -7.74 1.36
C GLY A 183 15.54 -8.58 2.62
N LYS A 184 15.66 -7.96 3.80
CA LYS A 184 15.77 -8.64 5.09
C LYS A 184 14.58 -8.28 5.98
N ILE A 185 14.08 -9.25 6.74
CA ILE A 185 13.04 -9.02 7.74
C ILE A 185 13.63 -8.21 8.89
N LEU A 186 13.03 -7.06 9.16
CA LEU A 186 13.43 -6.16 10.23
C LEU A 186 12.62 -6.40 11.50
N ALA A 187 11.31 -6.61 11.35
CA ALA A 187 10.40 -6.82 12.47
C ALA A 187 9.13 -7.56 12.01
N THR A 188 8.51 -8.23 12.97
CA THR A 188 7.23 -8.91 12.80
C THR A 188 6.27 -8.49 13.90
N MET A 189 4.99 -8.37 13.57
CA MET A 189 3.99 -7.90 14.51
C MET A 189 2.66 -8.60 14.25
N LYS A 190 2.11 -9.22 15.29
CA LYS A 190 0.74 -9.74 15.30
C LYS A 190 -0.20 -8.60 15.71
N ARG A 191 -1.30 -8.45 14.96
CA ARG A 191 -2.34 -7.45 15.22
C ARG A 191 -3.68 -8.17 15.39
N PRO A 192 -4.26 -8.20 16.60
CA PRO A 192 -5.53 -8.87 16.82
C PRO A 192 -6.68 -8.16 16.09
N VAL A 193 -7.64 -8.95 15.63
CA VAL A 193 -8.94 -8.45 15.17
C VAL A 193 -9.73 -7.99 16.38
N ILE A 194 -10.41 -6.86 16.29
CA ILE A 194 -11.23 -6.34 17.39
C ILE A 194 -12.57 -7.08 17.40
N GLU A 195 -13.04 -7.44 18.57
CA GLU A 195 -14.35 -8.04 18.72
C GLU A 195 -15.45 -7.17 18.10
N GLY A 196 -16.25 -7.76 17.22
CA GLY A 196 -17.30 -7.05 16.47
C GLY A 196 -16.82 -6.36 15.16
N ASP A 197 -15.54 -6.44 14.81
CA ASP A 197 -15.01 -6.02 13.51
C ASP A 197 -14.38 -7.22 12.78
N PHE A 198 -14.38 -7.19 11.47
CA PHE A 198 -13.68 -8.18 10.63
C PHE A 198 -12.28 -7.72 10.23
N ARG A 199 -11.91 -6.49 10.60
CA ARG A 199 -10.65 -5.84 10.24
C ARG A 199 -9.68 -5.82 11.41
N SER A 200 -8.43 -6.16 11.16
CA SER A 200 -7.34 -6.14 12.14
C SER A 200 -6.57 -4.81 12.23
N ASN A 201 -6.73 -3.93 11.24
CA ASN A 201 -5.88 -2.75 11.07
C ASN A 201 -6.54 -1.40 11.43
N VAL A 202 -7.70 -1.42 12.12
CA VAL A 202 -8.52 -0.23 12.38
C VAL A 202 -8.14 0.50 13.65
N SER A 203 -7.59 -0.17 14.67
CA SER A 203 -7.29 0.48 15.94
C SER A 203 -5.83 0.93 16.07
N GLN A 204 -5.66 2.12 16.62
CA GLN A 204 -4.36 2.65 17.04
C GLN A 204 -3.92 2.11 18.41
N ASP A 205 -4.83 1.46 19.15
CA ASP A 205 -4.63 1.02 20.54
C ASP A 205 -4.37 -0.48 20.68
N CYS A 206 -4.24 -1.24 19.58
CA CYS A 206 -3.89 -2.66 19.64
C CYS A 206 -2.45 -2.84 20.15
N LYS A 207 -2.29 -3.56 21.24
CA LYS A 207 -0.97 -4.03 21.68
C LYS A 207 -0.44 -5.01 20.64
N ALA A 208 0.53 -4.55 19.86
CA ALA A 208 1.22 -5.39 18.91
C ALA A 208 2.12 -6.37 19.68
N GLU A 209 2.05 -7.65 19.31
CA GLU A 209 2.89 -8.70 19.87
C GLU A 209 3.92 -9.12 18.81
N ILE A 210 5.15 -9.41 19.24
CA ILE A 210 6.15 -10.02 18.36
C ILE A 210 5.73 -11.47 18.11
N ILE A 211 5.74 -11.89 16.84
CA ILE A 211 5.40 -13.27 16.47
C ILE A 211 6.52 -13.88 15.62
N GLY A 212 6.78 -15.17 15.83
CA GLY A 212 7.64 -15.96 14.93
C GLY A 212 6.94 -16.22 13.60
N LEU A 213 7.71 -16.27 12.52
CA LEU A 213 7.24 -16.61 11.18
C LEU A 213 7.66 -18.03 10.83
N THR A 214 6.86 -18.70 9.99
CA THR A 214 7.29 -19.93 9.32
C THR A 214 8.32 -19.60 8.24
N GLU A 215 9.10 -20.59 7.81
CA GLU A 215 10.05 -20.42 6.70
C GLU A 215 9.35 -19.94 5.42
N LEU A 216 8.13 -20.43 5.17
CA LEU A 216 7.32 -20.04 4.03
C LEU A 216 6.89 -18.57 4.11
N ASP A 217 6.49 -18.08 5.29
CA ASP A 217 6.10 -16.68 5.48
C ASP A 217 7.31 -15.74 5.34
N ILE A 218 8.49 -16.19 5.78
CA ILE A 218 9.76 -15.49 5.56
C ILE A 218 10.05 -15.36 4.06
N ASP A 219 9.99 -16.48 3.34
CA ASP A 219 10.26 -16.51 1.90
C ASP A 219 9.26 -15.65 1.12
N ASP A 220 7.96 -15.80 1.36
CA ASP A 220 6.92 -14.99 0.73
C ASP A 220 7.08 -13.49 1.03
N SER A 221 7.47 -13.11 2.26
CA SER A 221 7.72 -11.70 2.63
C SER A 221 8.87 -11.10 1.84
N VAL A 222 9.99 -11.80 1.77
CA VAL A 222 11.18 -11.35 1.04
C VAL A 222 10.93 -11.33 -0.46
N LYS A 223 10.24 -12.36 -0.97
CA LYS A 223 9.85 -12.49 -2.37
C LYS A 223 8.88 -11.36 -2.79
N ALA A 224 7.90 -11.02 -1.94
CA ALA A 224 7.02 -9.88 -2.15
C ALA A 224 7.83 -8.58 -2.24
N ALA A 225 8.68 -8.27 -1.24
CA ALA A 225 9.51 -7.07 -1.27
C ALA A 225 10.32 -6.95 -2.58
N LYS A 226 10.91 -8.05 -3.05
CA LYS A 226 11.66 -8.11 -4.31
C LYS A 226 10.75 -7.89 -5.54
N ALA A 227 9.58 -8.54 -5.57
CA ALA A 227 8.61 -8.42 -6.66
C ALA A 227 8.16 -6.98 -6.89
N PHE A 228 8.00 -6.23 -5.82
CA PHE A 228 7.62 -4.82 -5.86
C PHE A 228 8.82 -3.86 -5.98
N LYS A 229 10.06 -4.38 -5.98
CA LYS A 229 11.29 -3.58 -5.92
C LYS A 229 11.29 -2.61 -4.74
N GLY A 230 10.67 -3.02 -3.63
CA GLY A 230 10.53 -2.19 -2.45
C GLY A 230 11.74 -2.31 -1.53
N LEU A 231 12.42 -1.19 -1.30
CA LEU A 231 13.50 -1.14 -0.31
C LEU A 231 12.97 -1.21 1.11
N TRP A 232 11.85 -0.55 1.38
CA TRP A 232 11.13 -0.60 2.64
C TRP A 232 9.67 -0.96 2.37
N THR A 233 9.28 -2.16 2.79
CA THR A 233 7.91 -2.66 2.60
C THR A 233 7.33 -3.20 3.88
N ALA A 234 6.00 -3.13 4.00
CA ALA A 234 5.24 -3.87 4.99
C ALA A 234 4.39 -4.90 4.23
N VAL A 235 4.55 -6.16 4.57
CA VAL A 235 3.75 -7.27 4.04
C VAL A 235 2.78 -7.70 5.12
N ASP A 236 1.49 -7.68 4.81
CA ASP A 236 0.44 -8.08 5.72
C ASP A 236 -0.05 -9.48 5.33
N PHE A 237 -0.02 -10.41 6.28
CA PHE A 237 -0.49 -11.78 6.13
C PHE A 237 -1.76 -12.00 6.92
N ILE A 238 -2.69 -12.72 6.32
CA ILE A 238 -3.84 -13.30 7.00
C ILE A 238 -3.52 -14.78 7.23
N PRO A 239 -3.34 -15.24 8.48
CA PRO A 239 -3.10 -16.64 8.77
C PRO A 239 -4.27 -17.49 8.28
N SER A 240 -3.96 -18.54 7.52
CA SER A 240 -4.93 -19.54 7.09
C SER A 240 -4.70 -20.83 7.86
N LYS A 241 -5.77 -21.60 8.11
CA LYS A 241 -5.68 -22.93 8.75
C LYS A 241 -5.21 -24.03 7.78
N ASN A 242 -5.00 -23.68 6.50
CA ASN A 242 -4.55 -24.61 5.45
C ASN A 242 -3.18 -24.20 4.92
#